data_a371afc22ebd8d10f441fe3689b6ce75
#
_entry.id   a371afc22ebd8d10f441fe3689b6ce75
#
_cell.length_a   1.000
_cell.length_b   1.000
_cell.length_c   1.000
_cell.angle_alpha   90.00
_cell.angle_beta   90.00
_cell.angle_gamma   90.00
#
_symmetry.space_group_name_H-M   'P 1'
#
loop_
_entity.id
_entity.type
_entity.pdbx_description
1 polymer ?
#
loop_
_entity_poly.entity_id
_entity_poly.type
_entity_poly.pdbx_seq_one_letter_code
_entity_poly.pdbx_strand_id
1 'polypeptide(L)'
;MEQRLKLGCVVMAAGSATRFGANKLTAQLRGRQLILRCLEAVPPEAFHRVVVVTQYPEIMRIAKEFHFAAILNDQPQEGLSRTIHLGLTALRDCDGVLFQVSDQPLLRRESVLRLTEQWRQRPEGIATLGHGGVRGNPCVFPAALFPELMALTGDRGGSAVIRRHEDLLTLLEVPAEELYDVDTAEALKALERE
;
A
#
# COMPACT_ATOMS: atom_id res chain seq x y z
N MET A 1 -11.50 -1.31 29.69
CA MET A 1 -10.44 -0.84 28.78
C MET A 1 -10.82 -1.31 27.37
N GLU A 2 -11.21 -0.40 26.52
CA GLU A 2 -11.43 -0.73 25.11
C GLU A 2 -10.09 -1.16 24.51
N GLN A 3 -10.04 -2.38 23.97
CA GLN A 3 -8.84 -2.91 23.36
C GLN A 3 -8.62 -2.14 22.06
N ARG A 4 -7.55 -1.35 22.00
CA ARG A 4 -7.23 -0.55 20.81
C ARG A 4 -7.01 -1.49 19.63
N LEU A 5 -7.80 -1.33 18.56
CA LEU A 5 -7.69 -2.10 17.32
C LEU A 5 -6.26 -2.06 16.77
N LYS A 6 -5.70 -3.23 16.48
CA LYS A 6 -4.38 -3.39 15.86
C LYS A 6 -4.51 -3.28 14.35
N LEU A 7 -4.12 -2.17 13.80
CA LEU A 7 -4.04 -1.99 12.35
C LEU A 7 -2.60 -2.19 11.89
N GLY A 8 -2.37 -3.09 10.94
CA GLY A 8 -1.09 -3.28 10.28
C GLY A 8 -1.00 -2.47 8.97
N CYS A 9 0.22 -2.27 8.47
CA CYS A 9 0.46 -1.67 7.17
C CYS A 9 1.41 -2.54 6.35
N VAL A 10 1.04 -2.87 5.12
CA VAL A 10 1.90 -3.49 4.11
C VAL A 10 2.21 -2.47 3.02
N VAL A 11 3.48 -2.10 2.89
CA VAL A 11 3.96 -1.36 1.73
C VAL A 11 4.37 -2.36 0.66
N MET A 12 3.67 -2.35 -0.46
CA MET A 12 3.87 -3.27 -1.58
C MET A 12 4.94 -2.70 -2.54
N ALA A 13 6.18 -3.13 -2.38
CA ALA A 13 7.35 -2.61 -3.10
C ALA A 13 8.11 -3.71 -3.88
N ALA A 14 7.40 -4.77 -4.32
CA ALA A 14 7.98 -5.92 -5.01
C ALA A 14 7.61 -5.97 -6.51
N GLY A 15 6.94 -4.96 -7.05
CA GLY A 15 6.55 -4.89 -8.46
C GLY A 15 7.76 -4.88 -9.39
N SER A 16 7.71 -5.67 -10.47
CA SER A 16 8.70 -5.66 -11.54
C SER A 16 8.41 -4.49 -12.47
N ALA A 17 9.24 -3.45 -12.44
CA ALA A 17 9.07 -2.26 -13.29
C ALA A 17 9.56 -2.52 -14.73
N THR A 18 9.01 -3.51 -15.41
CA THR A 18 9.43 -3.93 -16.76
C THR A 18 9.33 -2.81 -17.79
N ARG A 19 8.33 -1.92 -17.64
CA ARG A 19 8.12 -0.76 -18.53
C ARG A 19 9.03 0.41 -18.22
N PHE A 20 9.68 0.42 -17.06
CA PHE A 20 10.58 1.52 -16.63
C PHE A 20 12.03 1.26 -17.03
N GLY A 21 12.40 0.03 -17.39
CA GLY A 21 13.75 -0.37 -17.79
C GLY A 21 14.77 -0.47 -16.64
N ALA A 22 14.37 -0.10 -15.41
CA ALA A 22 15.17 -0.17 -14.19
C ALA A 22 14.23 -0.28 -12.98
N ASN A 23 14.78 -0.39 -11.75
CA ASN A 23 13.95 -0.31 -10.54
C ASN A 23 13.33 1.11 -10.41
N LYS A 24 12.04 1.24 -10.80
CA LYS A 24 11.34 2.54 -10.75
C LYS A 24 11.33 3.17 -9.37
N LEU A 25 11.40 2.37 -8.29
CA LEU A 25 11.31 2.85 -6.93
C LEU A 25 12.52 3.69 -6.49
N THR A 26 13.66 3.51 -7.16
CA THR A 26 14.87 4.32 -6.96
C THR A 26 14.94 5.55 -7.87
N ALA A 27 14.02 5.68 -8.82
CA ALA A 27 13.93 6.88 -9.65
C ALA A 27 13.56 8.09 -8.79
N GLN A 28 14.01 9.27 -9.22
CA GLN A 28 13.82 10.51 -8.46
C GLN A 28 12.70 11.35 -9.04
N LEU A 29 11.89 11.92 -8.16
CA LEU A 29 10.96 13.01 -8.45
C LEU A 29 11.36 14.22 -7.62
N ARG A 30 11.77 15.31 -8.28
CA ARG A 30 12.24 16.54 -7.62
C ARG A 30 13.32 16.25 -6.57
N GLY A 31 14.35 15.48 -6.95
CA GLY A 31 15.49 15.12 -6.10
C GLY A 31 15.21 14.10 -4.97
N ARG A 32 14.00 13.52 -4.89
CA ARG A 32 13.64 12.52 -3.88
C ARG A 32 13.22 11.22 -4.55
N GLN A 33 13.79 10.07 -4.12
CA GLN A 33 13.41 8.76 -4.65
C GLN A 33 11.93 8.45 -4.39
N LEU A 34 11.27 7.77 -5.33
CA LEU A 34 9.85 7.40 -5.22
C LEU A 34 9.58 6.56 -3.97
N ILE A 35 10.46 5.61 -3.66
CA ILE A 35 10.30 4.80 -2.44
C ILE A 35 10.36 5.64 -1.16
N LEU A 36 11.24 6.64 -1.08
CA LEU A 36 11.32 7.51 0.08
C LEU A 36 10.03 8.30 0.28
N ARG A 37 9.46 8.85 -0.80
CA ARG A 37 8.17 9.53 -0.76
C ARG A 37 7.05 8.61 -0.28
N CYS A 38 7.02 7.37 -0.78
CA CYS A 38 6.06 6.36 -0.36
C CYS A 38 6.18 6.06 1.14
N LEU A 39 7.39 5.85 1.67
CA LEU A 39 7.60 5.53 3.08
C LEU A 39 7.33 6.73 4.00
N GLU A 40 7.62 7.95 3.54
CA GLU A 40 7.31 9.20 4.25
C GLU A 40 5.79 9.43 4.39
N ALA A 41 4.99 8.94 3.44
CA ALA A 41 3.55 9.00 3.50
C ALA A 41 2.94 8.02 4.53
N VAL A 42 3.71 7.04 5.04
CA VAL A 42 3.24 6.10 6.06
C VAL A 42 3.36 6.74 7.44
N PRO A 43 2.25 6.95 8.19
CA PRO A 43 2.28 7.40 9.59
C PRO A 43 2.51 6.21 10.54
N PRO A 44 3.75 5.93 11.00
CA PRO A 44 4.02 4.74 11.80
C PRO A 44 3.23 4.70 13.12
N GLU A 45 2.90 5.85 13.68
CA GLU A 45 2.11 5.97 14.91
C GLU A 45 0.65 5.49 14.76
N ALA A 46 0.15 5.41 13.52
CA ALA A 46 -1.20 4.90 13.23
C ALA A 46 -1.26 3.37 13.21
N PHE A 47 -0.10 2.70 13.12
CA PHE A 47 -0.04 1.26 12.90
C PHE A 47 0.58 0.51 14.07
N HIS A 48 0.09 -0.70 14.31
CA HIS A 48 0.70 -1.65 15.25
C HIS A 48 2.07 -2.11 14.72
N ARG A 49 2.16 -2.34 13.41
CA ARG A 49 3.39 -2.72 12.70
C ARG A 49 3.31 -2.30 11.23
N VAL A 50 4.45 -1.85 10.70
CA VAL A 50 4.63 -1.57 9.27
C VAL A 50 5.59 -2.59 8.68
N VAL A 51 5.21 -3.18 7.55
CA VAL A 51 5.99 -4.19 6.81
C VAL A 51 6.16 -3.72 5.37
N VAL A 52 7.40 -3.67 4.91
CA VAL A 52 7.72 -3.41 3.49
C VAL A 52 8.06 -4.74 2.83
N VAL A 53 7.26 -5.15 1.85
CA VAL A 53 7.51 -6.36 1.06
C VAL A 53 8.14 -5.96 -0.26
N THR A 54 9.36 -6.43 -0.52
CA THR A 54 10.14 -6.05 -1.71
C THR A 54 11.01 -7.20 -2.21
N GLN A 55 11.33 -7.20 -3.50
CA GLN A 55 12.34 -8.08 -4.09
C GLN A 55 13.75 -7.45 -4.12
N TYR A 56 13.86 -6.16 -3.77
CA TYR A 56 15.08 -5.38 -3.92
C TYR A 56 15.83 -5.22 -2.59
N PRO A 57 17.08 -5.73 -2.46
CA PRO A 57 17.88 -5.58 -1.23
C PRO A 57 18.11 -4.12 -0.82
N GLU A 58 18.20 -3.21 -1.79
CA GLU A 58 18.32 -1.78 -1.55
C GLU A 58 17.09 -1.23 -0.82
N ILE A 59 15.88 -1.60 -1.26
CA ILE A 59 14.63 -1.15 -0.63
C ILE A 59 14.50 -1.74 0.79
N MET A 60 14.96 -2.98 1.00
CA MET A 60 15.00 -3.56 2.36
C MET A 60 15.89 -2.74 3.31
N ARG A 61 17.03 -2.23 2.82
CA ARG A 61 17.92 -1.37 3.62
C ARG A 61 17.23 -0.05 3.95
N ILE A 62 16.62 0.60 2.94
CA ILE A 62 15.88 1.85 3.13
C ILE A 62 14.74 1.67 4.14
N ALA A 63 13.95 0.59 4.04
CA ALA A 63 12.88 0.32 4.99
C ALA A 63 13.36 0.24 6.45
N LYS A 64 14.54 -0.35 6.68
CA LYS A 64 15.16 -0.42 8.02
C LYS A 64 15.56 0.96 8.56
N GLU A 65 15.97 1.90 7.69
CA GLU A 65 16.25 3.29 8.10
C GLU A 65 14.99 4.01 8.59
N PHE A 66 13.81 3.62 8.11
CA PHE A 66 12.51 4.06 8.61
C PHE A 66 12.02 3.27 9.83
N HIS A 67 12.81 2.33 10.35
CA HIS A 67 12.43 1.40 11.42
C HIS A 67 11.23 0.50 11.05
N PHE A 68 11.01 0.24 9.76
CA PHE A 68 10.00 -0.67 9.26
C PHE A 68 10.57 -2.07 9.09
N ALA A 69 9.75 -3.09 9.36
CA ALA A 69 10.11 -4.47 9.05
C ALA A 69 10.20 -4.65 7.53
N ALA A 70 11.21 -5.37 7.05
CA ALA A 70 11.38 -5.65 5.64
C ALA A 70 11.32 -7.15 5.38
N ILE A 71 10.53 -7.55 4.37
CA ILE A 71 10.36 -8.94 3.95
C ILE A 71 10.79 -9.07 2.50
N LEU A 72 11.68 -10.05 2.22
CA LEU A 72 12.09 -10.36 0.87
C LEU A 72 10.98 -11.16 0.16
N ASN A 73 10.52 -10.66 -0.97
CA ASN A 73 9.78 -11.46 -1.93
C ASN A 73 10.80 -12.10 -2.90
N ASP A 74 11.12 -13.36 -2.64
CA ASP A 74 12.08 -14.16 -3.42
C ASP A 74 11.47 -14.79 -4.68
N GLN A 75 10.15 -14.67 -4.86
CA GLN A 75 9.39 -15.21 -5.99
C GLN A 75 8.43 -14.16 -6.58
N PRO A 76 8.94 -13.00 -7.04
CA PRO A 76 8.09 -11.91 -7.53
C PRO A 76 7.31 -12.28 -8.80
N GLN A 77 7.74 -13.32 -9.54
CA GLN A 77 7.04 -13.88 -10.70
C GLN A 77 5.70 -14.55 -10.34
N GLU A 78 5.45 -14.87 -9.08
CA GLU A 78 4.14 -15.35 -8.60
C GLU A 78 3.07 -14.23 -8.59
N GLY A 79 3.46 -12.99 -8.90
CA GLY A 79 2.58 -11.85 -9.05
C GLY A 79 2.25 -11.12 -7.74
N LEU A 80 1.29 -10.22 -7.83
CA LEU A 80 0.89 -9.34 -6.73
C LEU A 80 0.39 -10.10 -5.50
N SER A 81 -0.29 -11.24 -5.69
CA SER A 81 -0.79 -12.09 -4.61
C SER A 81 0.31 -12.55 -3.66
N ARG A 82 1.50 -12.87 -4.16
CA ARG A 82 2.65 -13.25 -3.33
C ARG A 82 3.04 -12.15 -2.33
N THR A 83 3.08 -10.90 -2.80
CA THR A 83 3.37 -9.73 -1.95
C THR A 83 2.31 -9.58 -0.84
N ILE A 84 1.03 -9.74 -1.20
CA ILE A 84 -0.08 -9.71 -0.23
C ILE A 84 0.06 -10.82 0.81
N HIS A 85 0.33 -12.06 0.38
CA HIS A 85 0.48 -13.20 1.29
C HIS A 85 1.63 -13.02 2.29
N LEU A 86 2.79 -12.55 1.82
CA LEU A 86 3.95 -12.30 2.69
C LEU A 86 3.62 -11.22 3.74
N GLY A 87 2.98 -10.13 3.33
CA GLY A 87 2.57 -9.06 4.23
C GLY A 87 1.53 -9.51 5.24
N LEU A 88 0.48 -10.20 4.81
CA LEU A 88 -0.57 -10.72 5.70
C LEU A 88 -0.05 -11.75 6.69
N THR A 89 0.86 -12.63 6.27
CA THR A 89 1.47 -13.62 7.16
C THR A 89 2.20 -12.95 8.32
N ALA A 90 2.89 -11.84 8.06
CA ALA A 90 3.58 -11.07 9.09
C ALA A 90 2.65 -10.27 10.01
N LEU A 91 1.42 -9.99 9.57
CA LEU A 91 0.43 -9.14 10.25
C LEU A 91 -0.84 -9.91 10.63
N ARG A 92 -0.76 -11.25 10.70
CA ARG A 92 -1.91 -12.13 10.96
C ARG A 92 -2.60 -11.90 12.33
N ASP A 93 -1.92 -11.22 13.25
CA ASP A 93 -2.40 -10.85 14.59
C ASP A 93 -3.05 -9.47 14.63
N CYS A 94 -3.20 -8.80 13.49
CA CYS A 94 -3.89 -7.52 13.37
C CYS A 94 -5.39 -7.69 13.11
N ASP A 95 -6.18 -6.72 13.57
CA ASP A 95 -7.63 -6.65 13.33
C ASP A 95 -7.95 -6.15 11.91
N GLY A 96 -7.00 -5.49 11.26
CA GLY A 96 -7.05 -5.06 9.87
C GLY A 96 -5.67 -4.76 9.32
N VAL A 97 -5.57 -4.67 7.99
CA VAL A 97 -4.32 -4.33 7.29
C VAL A 97 -4.59 -3.32 6.19
N LEU A 98 -3.80 -2.23 6.20
CA LEU A 98 -3.71 -1.28 5.10
C LEU A 98 -2.67 -1.77 4.09
N PHE A 99 -3.04 -1.80 2.82
CA PHE A 99 -2.13 -2.04 1.71
C PHE A 99 -1.85 -0.73 0.98
N GLN A 100 -0.58 -0.31 0.98
CA GLN A 100 -0.11 0.87 0.28
C GLN A 100 0.78 0.45 -0.90
N VAL A 101 0.45 0.93 -2.09
CA VAL A 101 1.30 0.80 -3.27
C VAL A 101 2.49 1.76 -3.18
N SER A 102 3.59 1.45 -3.87
CA SER A 102 4.82 2.23 -3.76
C SER A 102 5.07 3.19 -4.93
N ASP A 103 4.11 3.30 -5.84
CA ASP A 103 4.19 4.08 -7.08
C ASP A 103 3.29 5.33 -7.11
N GLN A 104 2.72 5.71 -5.96
CA GLN A 104 1.95 6.96 -5.76
C GLN A 104 2.79 7.99 -4.99
N PRO A 105 3.70 8.73 -5.66
CA PRO A 105 4.65 9.61 -4.98
C PRO A 105 4.06 10.89 -4.42
N LEU A 106 2.82 11.22 -4.75
CA LEU A 106 2.11 12.41 -4.28
C LEU A 106 1.11 12.12 -3.17
N LEU A 107 1.00 10.85 -2.74
CA LEU A 107 0.17 10.44 -1.60
C LEU A 107 0.61 11.20 -0.34
N ARG A 108 -0.35 11.79 0.37
CA ARG A 108 -0.10 12.57 1.57
C ARG A 108 -0.29 11.73 2.83
N ARG A 109 0.61 11.93 3.79
CA ARG A 109 0.56 11.31 5.10
C ARG A 109 -0.78 11.57 5.83
N GLU A 110 -1.31 12.78 5.71
CA GLU A 110 -2.58 13.20 6.32
C GLU A 110 -3.75 12.39 5.77
N SER A 111 -3.73 12.08 4.46
CA SER A 111 -4.76 11.27 3.82
C SER A 111 -4.73 9.83 4.31
N VAL A 112 -3.53 9.27 4.52
CA VAL A 112 -3.37 7.94 5.12
C VAL A 112 -3.87 7.93 6.58
N LEU A 113 -3.52 8.94 7.40
CA LEU A 113 -4.03 9.09 8.76
C LEU A 113 -5.56 9.12 8.79
N ARG A 114 -6.19 9.98 7.99
CA ARG A 114 -7.65 10.09 7.89
C ARG A 114 -8.30 8.78 7.48
N LEU A 115 -7.69 8.03 6.56
CA LEU A 115 -8.18 6.73 6.13
C LEU A 115 -8.16 5.72 7.29
N THR A 116 -7.07 5.70 8.09
CA THR A 116 -6.99 4.81 9.26
C THR A 116 -8.03 5.16 10.33
N GLU A 117 -8.29 6.44 10.53
CA GLU A 117 -9.33 6.93 11.46
C GLU A 117 -10.73 6.55 10.98
N GLN A 118 -11.02 6.75 9.69
CA GLN A 118 -12.29 6.34 9.10
C GLN A 118 -12.52 4.84 9.25
N TRP A 119 -11.50 4.01 8.97
CA TRP A 119 -11.63 2.56 9.14
C TRP A 119 -11.92 2.16 10.60
N ARG A 120 -11.27 2.83 11.58
CA ARG A 120 -11.53 2.54 13.01
C ARG A 120 -12.96 2.81 13.45
N GLN A 121 -13.69 3.66 12.75
CA GLN A 121 -15.12 3.92 13.02
C GLN A 121 -16.02 2.78 12.51
N ARG A 122 -15.56 2.01 11.50
CA ARG A 122 -16.25 0.87 10.93
C ARG A 122 -15.26 -0.26 10.63
N PRO A 123 -14.71 -0.92 11.66
CA PRO A 123 -13.58 -1.84 11.53
C PRO A 123 -13.93 -3.17 10.83
N GLU A 124 -15.20 -3.49 10.67
CA GLU A 124 -15.70 -4.63 9.89
C GLU A 124 -15.73 -4.33 8.37
N GLY A 125 -15.61 -3.08 7.98
CA GLY A 125 -15.68 -2.62 6.59
C GLY A 125 -14.33 -2.54 5.89
N ILE A 126 -14.40 -2.30 4.59
CA ILE A 126 -13.26 -1.94 3.74
C ILE A 126 -13.22 -0.42 3.61
N ALA A 127 -12.06 0.20 3.82
CA ALA A 127 -11.88 1.63 3.57
C ALA A 127 -10.84 1.85 2.48
N THR A 128 -11.08 2.80 1.58
CA THR A 128 -10.14 3.14 0.49
C THR A 128 -10.10 4.64 0.25
N LEU A 129 -8.97 5.13 -0.23
CA LEU A 129 -8.92 6.45 -0.84
C LEU A 129 -9.60 6.41 -2.21
N GLY A 130 -10.14 7.54 -2.64
CA GLY A 130 -10.72 7.68 -3.97
C GLY A 130 -10.90 9.13 -4.39
N HIS A 131 -11.30 9.33 -5.64
CA HIS A 131 -11.61 10.64 -6.20
C HIS A 131 -12.79 10.54 -7.17
N GLY A 132 -13.75 11.45 -7.02
CA GLY A 132 -14.93 11.50 -7.89
C GLY A 132 -15.76 10.21 -7.87
N GLY A 133 -15.81 9.50 -6.75
CA GLY A 133 -16.50 8.22 -6.62
C GLY A 133 -15.71 7.02 -7.16
N VAL A 134 -14.50 7.24 -7.72
CA VAL A 134 -13.62 6.17 -8.20
C VAL A 134 -12.63 5.81 -7.11
N ARG A 135 -12.61 4.54 -6.70
CA ARG A 135 -11.69 4.03 -5.69
C ARG A 135 -10.25 3.92 -6.19
N GLY A 136 -9.30 4.18 -5.29
CA GLY A 136 -7.87 4.08 -5.53
C GLY A 136 -7.15 3.27 -4.45
N ASN A 137 -5.91 3.63 -4.18
CA ASN A 137 -5.07 3.11 -3.10
C ASN A 137 -4.65 4.27 -2.18
N PRO A 138 -4.25 3.98 -0.94
CA PRO A 138 -4.28 2.68 -0.25
C PRO A 138 -5.68 2.19 0.13
N CYS A 139 -5.77 0.88 0.45
CA CYS A 139 -7.00 0.23 0.92
C CYS A 139 -6.75 -0.46 2.26
N VAL A 140 -7.73 -0.41 3.16
CA VAL A 140 -7.74 -1.15 4.43
C VAL A 140 -8.74 -2.29 4.34
N PHE A 141 -8.33 -3.49 4.74
CA PHE A 141 -9.18 -4.67 4.83
C PHE A 141 -9.28 -5.15 6.27
N PRO A 142 -10.47 -5.54 6.75
CA PRO A 142 -10.66 -6.16 8.05
C PRO A 142 -10.11 -7.58 8.07
N ALA A 143 -9.76 -8.09 9.25
CA ALA A 143 -9.24 -9.46 9.43
C ALA A 143 -10.18 -10.54 8.91
N ALA A 144 -11.49 -10.31 8.94
CA ALA A 144 -12.48 -11.23 8.38
C ALA A 144 -12.28 -11.56 6.90
N LEU A 145 -11.64 -10.66 6.14
CA LEU A 145 -11.36 -10.83 4.71
C LEU A 145 -9.94 -11.35 4.42
N PHE A 146 -9.09 -11.58 5.43
CA PHE A 146 -7.76 -12.15 5.24
C PHE A 146 -7.76 -13.51 4.53
N PRO A 147 -8.69 -14.45 4.83
CA PRO A 147 -8.75 -15.71 4.10
C PRO A 147 -8.97 -15.52 2.60
N GLU A 148 -9.79 -14.55 2.18
CA GLU A 148 -10.03 -14.26 0.76
C GLU A 148 -8.81 -13.62 0.09
N LEU A 149 -8.10 -12.74 0.80
CA LEU A 149 -6.84 -12.16 0.31
C LEU A 149 -5.74 -13.24 0.21
N MET A 150 -5.69 -14.19 1.14
CA MET A 150 -4.76 -15.34 1.09
C MET A 150 -5.13 -16.36 0.00
N ALA A 151 -6.35 -16.35 -0.51
CA ALA A 151 -6.78 -17.19 -1.62
C ALA A 151 -6.51 -16.57 -3.01
N LEU A 152 -6.01 -15.33 -3.08
CA LEU A 152 -5.63 -14.68 -4.34
C LEU A 152 -4.45 -15.41 -4.99
N THR A 153 -4.39 -15.38 -6.32
CA THR A 153 -3.30 -15.99 -7.11
C THR A 153 -2.87 -15.08 -8.25
N GLY A 154 -1.60 -15.15 -8.64
CA GLY A 154 -1.05 -14.38 -9.75
C GLY A 154 -1.13 -12.87 -9.49
N ASP A 155 -1.44 -12.09 -10.51
CA ASP A 155 -1.52 -10.61 -10.41
C ASP A 155 -2.86 -10.08 -9.87
N ARG A 156 -3.66 -10.95 -9.26
CA ARG A 156 -4.88 -10.50 -8.59
C ARG A 156 -4.54 -9.84 -7.27
N GLY A 157 -5.04 -8.61 -7.10
CA GLY A 157 -4.91 -7.81 -5.89
C GLY A 157 -6.22 -7.67 -5.11
N GLY A 158 -6.22 -6.82 -4.09
CA GLY A 158 -7.35 -6.54 -3.23
C GLY A 158 -8.63 -6.10 -3.97
N SER A 159 -8.50 -5.53 -5.17
CA SER A 159 -9.64 -5.17 -6.01
C SER A 159 -10.57 -6.35 -6.32
N ALA A 160 -10.04 -7.59 -6.38
CA ALA A 160 -10.85 -8.78 -6.59
C ALA A 160 -11.73 -9.10 -5.38
N VAL A 161 -11.23 -8.82 -4.18
CA VAL A 161 -12.00 -8.97 -2.92
C VAL A 161 -13.02 -7.85 -2.79
N ILE A 162 -12.64 -6.60 -3.03
CA ILE A 162 -13.55 -5.44 -2.95
C ILE A 162 -14.79 -5.65 -3.83
N ARG A 163 -14.63 -6.14 -5.07
CA ARG A 163 -15.76 -6.39 -5.97
C ARG A 163 -16.78 -7.40 -5.44
N ARG A 164 -16.41 -8.27 -4.50
CA ARG A 164 -17.33 -9.22 -3.86
C ARG A 164 -17.99 -8.65 -2.61
N HIS A 165 -17.47 -7.53 -2.10
CA HIS A 165 -17.86 -6.92 -0.83
C HIS A 165 -18.04 -5.41 -0.99
N GLU A 166 -18.68 -4.96 -2.08
CA GLU A 166 -18.90 -3.52 -2.33
C GLU A 166 -19.81 -2.88 -1.28
N ASP A 167 -20.68 -3.67 -0.65
CA ASP A 167 -21.52 -3.26 0.48
C ASP A 167 -20.74 -2.90 1.75
N LEU A 168 -19.52 -3.44 1.89
CA LEU A 168 -18.61 -3.13 2.99
C LEU A 168 -17.70 -1.92 2.69
N LEU A 169 -17.69 -1.42 1.46
CA LEU A 169 -16.76 -0.40 1.03
C LEU A 169 -17.16 0.99 1.51
N THR A 170 -16.20 1.71 2.09
CA THR A 170 -16.29 3.16 2.33
C THR A 170 -15.15 3.85 1.61
N LEU A 171 -15.45 4.98 0.98
CA LEU A 171 -14.50 5.77 0.22
C LEU A 171 -14.21 7.08 0.93
N LEU A 172 -12.92 7.40 1.10
CA LEU A 172 -12.44 8.70 1.57
C LEU A 172 -11.98 9.51 0.36
N GLU A 173 -12.70 10.59 0.07
CA GLU A 173 -12.33 11.49 -1.03
C GLU A 173 -11.03 12.24 -0.72
N VAL A 174 -10.14 12.24 -1.71
CA VAL A 174 -8.87 12.96 -1.70
C VAL A 174 -8.65 13.65 -3.06
N PRO A 175 -7.71 14.61 -3.18
CA PRO A 175 -7.30 15.17 -4.45
C PRO A 175 -6.81 14.10 -5.43
N ALA A 176 -7.15 14.25 -6.72
CA ALA A 176 -6.83 13.27 -7.75
C ALA A 176 -5.32 12.99 -7.88
N GLU A 177 -4.49 14.02 -7.68
CA GLU A 177 -3.03 13.92 -7.75
C GLU A 177 -2.44 12.95 -6.73
N GLU A 178 -3.07 12.76 -5.56
CA GLU A 178 -2.60 11.80 -4.56
C GLU A 178 -2.70 10.34 -5.02
N LEU A 179 -3.60 10.07 -5.97
CA LEU A 179 -3.88 8.73 -6.50
C LEU A 179 -3.16 8.46 -7.82
N TYR A 180 -2.27 9.35 -8.24
CA TYR A 180 -1.56 9.22 -9.51
C TYR A 180 -0.45 8.17 -9.42
N ASP A 181 -0.56 7.11 -10.25
CA ASP A 181 0.43 6.06 -10.35
C ASP A 181 1.54 6.42 -11.35
N VAL A 182 2.80 6.31 -10.94
CA VAL A 182 3.95 6.47 -11.83
C VAL A 182 4.35 5.12 -12.41
N ASP A 183 3.82 4.79 -13.59
CA ASP A 183 4.07 3.51 -14.25
C ASP A 183 5.16 3.56 -15.31
N THR A 184 5.47 4.74 -15.83
CA THR A 184 6.43 4.94 -16.92
C THR A 184 7.37 6.10 -16.62
N ALA A 185 8.53 6.12 -17.31
CA ALA A 185 9.48 7.23 -17.23
C ALA A 185 8.88 8.54 -17.75
N GLU A 186 7.97 8.46 -18.72
CA GLU A 186 7.23 9.61 -19.27
C GLU A 186 6.29 10.20 -18.22
N ALA A 187 5.56 9.36 -17.47
CA ALA A 187 4.69 9.79 -16.37
C ALA A 187 5.50 10.52 -15.28
N LEU A 188 6.67 10.00 -14.93
CA LEU A 188 7.58 10.65 -13.98
C LEU A 188 8.02 12.03 -14.47
N LYS A 189 8.48 12.13 -15.75
CA LYS A 189 8.89 13.39 -16.34
C LYS A 189 7.75 14.41 -16.44
N ALA A 190 6.52 13.97 -16.62
CA ALA A 190 5.35 14.85 -16.61
C ALA A 190 5.18 15.52 -15.24
N LEU A 191 5.29 14.74 -14.14
CA LEU A 191 5.21 15.26 -12.77
C LEU A 191 6.37 16.20 -12.39
N GLU A 192 7.52 16.10 -13.04
CA GLU A 192 8.67 17.00 -12.80
C GLU A 192 8.46 18.40 -13.38
N ARG A 193 7.57 18.54 -14.38
CA ARG A 193 7.31 19.81 -15.09
C ARG A 193 6.21 20.66 -14.44
N GLU A 194 5.42 20.06 -13.58
CA GLU A 194 4.38 20.73 -12.79
C GLU A 194 4.96 21.35 -11.49
#